data_e2260924b6c4d01ca4530816fbe2b6da
#
_entry.id   e2260924b6c4d01ca4530816fbe2b6da
#
_cell.length_a   1.000
_cell.length_b   1.000
_cell.length_c   1.000
_cell.angle_alpha   90.00
_cell.angle_beta   90.00
_cell.angle_gamma   90.00
#
_symmetry.space_group_name_H-M   'P 1'
#
loop_
_entity.id
_entity.type
_entity.pdbx_description
1 polymer ?
#
loop_
_entity_poly.entity_id
_entity_poly.type
_entity_poly.pdbx_seq_one_letter_code
_entity_poly.pdbx_strand_id
1 'polypeptide(L)'
;VRDPHGFHPLCYGKMKDGTYIVASESCALHAVGAEFQRDILPGEILTFDCDGIHSDTSHCGTAPKKMCIFEYIYFARPDSVIDGVSVHDARVRAGEILAKTHPVDADIVIGVPDSGLDAAMGYARESGIPYGIGLIKNKYIGRTFIAPGQDHRVDQVKIKLSPVESEVRGKRVVMVDDSIVRGTTSGRIVQLLREAGAKEIHMRISAPPFLHPCYYGTDIDSREHLIACHHTVEEIAEIIGVDSLGYLPLGNLRDLCGSEEYCSACFDGDYPT
;
A
#
# COMPACT_ATOMS: atom_id res chain seq x y z
N VAL A 1 -2.13 18.23 16.56
CA VAL A 1 -3.33 17.46 16.97
C VAL A 1 -3.45 16.25 16.09
N ARG A 2 -3.67 15.08 16.68
CA ARG A 2 -4.10 13.87 15.96
C ARG A 2 -5.60 13.68 16.16
N ASP A 3 -6.33 13.26 15.11
CA ASP A 3 -7.78 13.04 15.23
C ASP A 3 -8.10 11.96 16.29
N PRO A 4 -9.32 11.96 16.90
CA PRO A 4 -9.65 11.04 17.98
C PRO A 4 -9.65 9.56 17.59
N HIS A 5 -9.88 9.21 16.33
CA HIS A 5 -9.77 7.84 15.83
C HIS A 5 -8.32 7.47 15.45
N GLY A 6 -7.43 8.48 15.23
CA GLY A 6 -6.07 8.27 14.78
C GLY A 6 -6.01 7.70 13.37
N PHE A 7 -6.90 8.10 12.46
CA PHE A 7 -6.95 7.59 11.09
C PHE A 7 -5.62 7.68 10.38
N HIS A 8 -4.93 8.82 10.56
CA HIS A 8 -3.60 9.02 10.00
C HIS A 8 -2.53 9.03 11.08
N PRO A 9 -1.32 8.55 10.77
CA PRO A 9 -0.22 8.58 11.71
C PRO A 9 0.27 10.01 11.94
N LEU A 10 0.80 10.26 13.14
CA LEU A 10 1.46 11.50 13.49
C LEU A 10 2.49 11.21 14.57
N CYS A 11 3.72 11.67 14.39
CA CYS A 11 4.81 11.46 15.34
C CYS A 11 5.64 12.75 15.48
N TYR A 12 6.50 12.79 16.49
CA TYR A 12 7.47 13.85 16.62
C TYR A 12 8.85 13.34 17.00
N GLY A 13 9.84 14.12 16.66
CA GLY A 13 11.26 13.91 16.97
C GLY A 13 11.93 15.18 17.46
N LYS A 14 13.16 15.03 17.93
CA LYS A 14 13.97 16.12 18.42
C LYS A 14 15.33 16.15 17.73
N MET A 15 15.74 17.30 17.27
CA MET A 15 17.07 17.57 16.72
C MET A 15 18.10 17.71 17.83
N LYS A 16 19.39 17.57 17.50
CA LYS A 16 20.50 17.74 18.46
C LYS A 16 20.58 19.16 19.03
N ASP A 17 20.12 20.16 18.31
CA ASP A 17 20.07 21.56 18.75
C ASP A 17 18.84 21.87 19.63
N GLY A 18 17.99 20.87 19.89
CA GLY A 18 16.78 21.00 20.69
C GLY A 18 15.49 21.28 19.90
N THR A 19 15.59 21.53 18.58
CA THR A 19 14.42 21.80 17.71
C THR A 19 13.51 20.57 17.61
N TYR A 20 12.21 20.78 17.77
CA TYR A 20 11.20 19.74 17.57
C TYR A 20 10.71 19.69 16.14
N ILE A 21 10.57 18.48 15.61
CA ILE A 21 10.03 18.18 14.27
C ILE A 21 8.80 17.32 14.44
N VAL A 22 7.71 17.68 13.76
CA VAL A 22 6.47 16.87 13.69
C VAL A 22 6.30 16.39 12.27
N ALA A 23 5.97 15.11 12.11
CA ALA A 23 5.77 14.49 10.81
C ALA A 23 4.67 13.42 10.87
N SER A 24 4.10 13.10 9.72
CA SER A 24 3.17 11.97 9.59
C SER A 24 3.87 10.62 9.77
N GLU A 25 5.17 10.54 9.41
CA GLU A 25 5.90 9.27 9.38
C GLU A 25 7.28 9.39 10.02
N SER A 26 7.73 8.33 10.72
CA SER A 26 9.05 8.28 11.36
C SER A 26 10.21 8.40 10.36
N CYS A 27 10.05 7.92 9.13
CA CYS A 27 11.06 8.05 8.08
C CYS A 27 11.38 9.51 7.73
N ALA A 28 10.43 10.43 7.86
CA ALA A 28 10.65 11.85 7.63
C ALA A 28 11.54 12.46 8.74
N LEU A 29 11.37 12.02 9.98
CA LEU A 29 12.23 12.42 11.10
C LEU A 29 13.68 11.97 10.87
N HIS A 30 13.87 10.71 10.46
CA HIS A 30 15.19 10.17 10.14
C HIS A 30 15.85 10.93 8.98
N ALA A 31 15.09 11.29 7.94
CA ALA A 31 15.60 12.01 6.79
C ALA A 31 16.19 13.38 7.13
N VAL A 32 15.67 14.07 8.16
CA VAL A 32 16.18 15.36 8.64
C VAL A 32 17.16 15.23 9.82
N GLY A 33 17.45 14.00 10.26
CA GLY A 33 18.38 13.73 11.37
C GLY A 33 17.78 14.00 12.75
N ALA A 34 16.45 14.00 12.87
CA ALA A 34 15.78 14.09 14.16
C ALA A 34 15.67 12.72 14.82
N GLU A 35 15.90 12.66 16.13
CA GLU A 35 15.68 11.46 16.93
C GLU A 35 14.19 11.30 17.20
N PHE A 36 13.61 10.15 16.81
CA PHE A 36 12.22 9.81 17.06
C PHE A 36 11.95 9.78 18.58
N GLN A 37 10.92 10.47 19.03
CA GLN A 37 10.52 10.48 20.43
C GLN A 37 9.34 9.52 20.66
N ARG A 38 8.22 9.75 19.99
CA ARG A 38 7.06 8.86 20.02
C ARG A 38 6.02 9.24 18.96
N ASP A 39 5.08 8.35 18.76
CA ASP A 39 3.81 8.67 18.10
C ASP A 39 2.95 9.56 19.00
N ILE A 40 2.15 10.45 18.37
CA ILE A 40 1.15 11.27 19.06
C ILE A 40 -0.12 10.43 19.18
N LEU A 41 -0.73 10.39 20.36
CA LEU A 41 -1.89 9.55 20.63
C LEU A 41 -3.12 10.04 19.84
N PRO A 42 -4.05 9.14 19.45
CA PRO A 42 -5.36 9.53 18.92
C PRO A 42 -6.09 10.47 19.91
N GLY A 43 -6.50 11.65 19.41
CA GLY A 43 -7.14 12.69 20.24
C GLY A 43 -6.19 13.60 21.00
N GLU A 44 -4.87 13.37 20.95
CA GLU A 44 -3.90 14.20 21.65
C GLU A 44 -3.68 15.55 20.95
N ILE A 45 -3.62 16.61 21.77
CA ILE A 45 -3.16 17.93 21.35
C ILE A 45 -1.78 18.17 21.96
N LEU A 46 -0.76 18.23 21.13
CA LEU A 46 0.62 18.47 21.54
C LEU A 46 1.04 19.88 21.17
N THR A 47 1.44 20.67 22.17
CA THR A 47 1.90 22.06 22.01
C THR A 47 3.37 22.14 22.34
N PHE A 48 4.13 22.83 21.50
CA PHE A 48 5.56 23.11 21.68
C PHE A 48 5.72 24.61 21.86
N ASP A 49 6.27 25.05 22.98
CA ASP A 49 6.54 26.44 23.27
C ASP A 49 7.89 26.65 24.00
N CYS A 50 8.13 27.88 24.49
CA CYS A 50 9.38 28.22 25.18
C CYS A 50 9.55 27.49 26.54
N ASP A 51 8.45 27.03 27.13
CA ASP A 51 8.44 26.30 28.41
C ASP A 51 8.56 24.78 28.23
N GLY A 52 8.47 24.30 26.97
CA GLY A 52 8.67 22.89 26.60
C GLY A 52 7.57 22.26 25.81
N ILE A 53 7.23 21.01 26.15
CA ILE A 53 6.18 20.23 25.50
C ILE A 53 5.00 20.08 26.46
N HIS A 54 3.82 20.47 26.02
CA HIS A 54 2.57 20.32 26.75
C HIS A 54 1.65 19.37 26.00
N SER A 55 1.21 18.30 26.67
CA SER A 55 0.32 17.30 26.12
C SER A 55 -1.06 17.43 26.79
N ASP A 56 -2.08 17.70 25.98
CA ASP A 56 -3.46 17.61 26.39
C ASP A 56 -4.07 16.31 25.82
N THR A 57 -4.41 15.39 26.73
CA THR A 57 -5.00 14.09 26.44
C THR A 57 -6.49 14.04 26.73
N SER A 58 -7.15 15.18 26.97
CA SER A 58 -8.58 15.24 27.34
C SER A 58 -9.52 14.65 26.27
N HIS A 59 -9.06 14.60 25.01
CA HIS A 59 -9.80 14.01 23.91
C HIS A 59 -9.34 12.57 23.55
N CYS A 60 -8.31 12.04 24.24
CA CYS A 60 -7.89 10.66 24.03
C CYS A 60 -8.95 9.68 24.57
N GLY A 61 -9.21 8.62 23.80
CA GLY A 61 -10.19 7.60 24.18
C GLY A 61 -11.66 8.05 24.09
N THR A 62 -11.95 9.24 23.55
CA THR A 62 -13.32 9.69 23.30
C THR A 62 -13.96 9.00 22.09
N ALA A 63 -13.15 8.40 21.23
CA ALA A 63 -13.57 7.58 20.10
C ALA A 63 -12.70 6.30 20.03
N PRO A 64 -13.19 5.21 19.41
CA PRO A 64 -12.39 4.01 19.20
C PRO A 64 -11.22 4.32 18.26
N LYS A 65 -10.04 3.76 18.57
CA LYS A 65 -8.88 3.84 17.66
C LYS A 65 -9.22 3.08 16.39
N LYS A 66 -9.03 3.73 15.23
CA LYS A 66 -9.34 3.20 13.89
C LYS A 66 -8.34 3.73 12.85
N MET A 67 -7.07 3.41 13.02
CA MET A 67 -6.04 3.82 12.06
C MET A 67 -6.34 3.23 10.67
N CYS A 68 -6.14 4.01 9.62
CA CYS A 68 -6.35 3.55 8.25
C CYS A 68 -5.40 2.39 7.92
N ILE A 69 -5.95 1.20 7.63
CA ILE A 69 -5.15 0.03 7.29
C ILE A 69 -4.35 0.23 6.01
N PHE A 70 -4.81 1.13 5.12
CA PHE A 70 -4.17 1.43 3.86
C PHE A 70 -2.84 2.18 4.02
N GLU A 71 -2.57 2.73 5.21
CA GLU A 71 -1.24 3.24 5.55
C GLU A 71 -0.18 2.13 5.48
N TYR A 72 -0.47 0.94 6.02
CA TYR A 72 0.43 -0.21 5.92
C TYR A 72 0.49 -0.80 4.51
N ILE A 73 -0.62 -0.76 3.77
CA ILE A 73 -0.69 -1.36 2.43
C ILE A 73 0.03 -0.49 1.40
N TYR A 74 -0.21 0.83 1.42
CA TYR A 74 0.22 1.71 0.33
C TYR A 74 0.84 3.03 0.75
N PHE A 75 0.19 3.83 1.65
CA PHE A 75 0.56 5.24 1.82
C PHE A 75 1.94 5.43 2.44
N ALA A 76 2.21 4.75 3.56
CA ALA A 76 3.45 4.93 4.29
C ALA A 76 4.66 4.36 3.54
N ARG A 77 5.82 4.95 3.76
CA ARG A 77 7.07 4.40 3.25
C ARG A 77 7.43 3.11 4.00
N PRO A 78 8.05 2.13 3.33
CA PRO A 78 8.39 0.85 3.96
C PRO A 78 9.30 0.97 5.18
N ASP A 79 10.17 1.98 5.20
CA ASP A 79 11.12 2.25 6.31
C ASP A 79 10.48 3.02 7.48
N SER A 80 9.18 3.25 7.46
CA SER A 80 8.43 3.84 8.58
C SER A 80 8.00 2.80 9.60
N VAL A 81 7.92 3.25 10.85
CA VAL A 81 7.27 2.55 11.96
C VAL A 81 6.08 3.40 12.40
N ILE A 82 4.89 2.83 12.43
CA ILE A 82 3.64 3.52 12.80
C ILE A 82 3.00 2.75 13.96
N ASP A 83 2.69 3.44 15.05
CA ASP A 83 2.11 2.86 16.26
C ASP A 83 2.85 1.56 16.70
N GLY A 84 4.18 1.54 16.55
CA GLY A 84 5.05 0.41 16.91
C GLY A 84 5.14 -0.72 15.89
N VAL A 85 4.47 -0.62 14.73
CA VAL A 85 4.49 -1.64 13.67
C VAL A 85 5.33 -1.18 12.48
N SER A 86 6.27 -2.00 12.05
CA SER A 86 7.05 -1.77 10.83
C SER A 86 6.16 -1.94 9.59
N VAL A 87 6.14 -0.91 8.73
CA VAL A 87 5.39 -0.95 7.45
C VAL A 87 5.95 -2.03 6.54
N HIS A 88 7.29 -2.17 6.46
CA HIS A 88 7.95 -3.24 5.71
C HIS A 88 7.46 -4.63 6.16
N ASP A 89 7.50 -4.91 7.47
CA ASP A 89 7.10 -6.22 7.98
C ASP A 89 5.61 -6.50 7.76
N ALA A 90 4.76 -5.49 7.84
CA ALA A 90 3.33 -5.61 7.54
C ALA A 90 3.11 -6.03 6.06
N ARG A 91 3.81 -5.42 5.12
CA ARG A 91 3.75 -5.76 3.69
C ARG A 91 4.33 -7.14 3.39
N VAL A 92 5.44 -7.50 4.02
CA VAL A 92 6.02 -8.86 3.90
C VAL A 92 5.00 -9.90 4.36
N ARG A 93 4.34 -9.70 5.53
CA ARG A 93 3.28 -10.57 6.02
C ARG A 93 2.11 -10.69 5.04
N ALA A 94 1.68 -9.59 4.40
CA ALA A 94 0.64 -9.64 3.37
C ALA A 94 1.03 -10.59 2.22
N GLY A 95 2.27 -10.54 1.78
CA GLY A 95 2.80 -11.45 0.75
C GLY A 95 2.83 -12.92 1.19
N GLU A 96 3.25 -13.19 2.42
CA GLU A 96 3.25 -14.54 2.99
C GLU A 96 1.82 -15.11 3.08
N ILE A 97 0.84 -14.30 3.47
CA ILE A 97 -0.57 -14.69 3.50
C ILE A 97 -1.08 -14.98 2.09
N LEU A 98 -0.76 -14.13 1.12
CA LEU A 98 -1.15 -14.33 -0.28
C LEU A 98 -0.58 -15.64 -0.86
N ALA A 99 0.64 -16.02 -0.52
CA ALA A 99 1.23 -17.28 -0.96
C ALA A 99 0.48 -18.50 -0.39
N LYS A 100 -0.02 -18.41 0.85
CA LYS A 100 -0.82 -19.44 1.51
C LYS A 100 -2.25 -19.54 0.96
N THR A 101 -2.88 -18.40 0.72
CA THR A 101 -4.29 -18.34 0.32
C THR A 101 -4.49 -18.48 -1.19
N HIS A 102 -3.51 -18.04 -1.98
CA HIS A 102 -3.54 -18.08 -3.44
C HIS A 102 -2.24 -18.64 -4.03
N PRO A 103 -1.88 -19.90 -3.70
CA PRO A 103 -0.70 -20.55 -4.27
C PRO A 103 -0.84 -20.74 -5.77
N VAL A 104 0.29 -20.72 -6.49
CA VAL A 104 0.36 -21.01 -7.92
C VAL A 104 1.73 -21.58 -8.27
N ASP A 105 1.78 -22.44 -9.28
CA ASP A 105 3.04 -22.91 -9.85
C ASP A 105 3.59 -21.89 -10.84
N ALA A 106 4.72 -21.27 -10.53
CA ALA A 106 5.34 -20.24 -11.33
C ALA A 106 6.87 -20.27 -11.24
N ASP A 107 7.54 -19.54 -12.14
CA ASP A 107 8.98 -19.59 -12.28
C ASP A 107 9.66 -18.40 -11.56
N ILE A 108 8.93 -17.31 -11.32
CA ILE A 108 9.45 -16.10 -10.70
C ILE A 108 8.33 -15.29 -10.01
N VAL A 109 8.67 -14.64 -8.89
CA VAL A 109 7.85 -13.62 -8.24
C VAL A 109 8.46 -12.25 -8.50
N ILE A 110 7.65 -11.30 -8.92
CA ILE A 110 8.05 -9.90 -9.10
C ILE A 110 7.09 -8.97 -8.38
N GLY A 111 7.56 -7.82 -7.92
CA GLY A 111 6.72 -6.77 -7.35
C GLY A 111 6.53 -5.60 -8.31
N VAL A 112 5.35 -4.98 -8.28
CA VAL A 112 5.12 -3.70 -8.95
C VAL A 112 5.76 -2.59 -8.11
N PRO A 113 6.74 -1.83 -8.64
CA PRO A 113 7.37 -0.77 -7.89
C PRO A 113 6.44 0.44 -7.62
N ASP A 114 6.45 1.06 -6.41
CA ASP A 114 7.31 0.72 -5.27
C ASP A 114 6.57 -0.15 -4.23
N SER A 115 5.25 -0.06 -4.15
CA SER A 115 4.38 -0.60 -3.08
C SER A 115 4.27 -2.13 -3.06
N GLY A 116 4.36 -2.78 -4.22
CA GLY A 116 4.27 -4.24 -4.33
C GLY A 116 5.57 -5.00 -4.00
N LEU A 117 6.71 -4.31 -3.81
CA LEU A 117 8.01 -4.97 -3.67
C LEU A 117 8.12 -5.82 -2.40
N ASP A 118 7.72 -5.27 -1.25
CA ASP A 118 7.83 -5.97 0.04
C ASP A 118 6.88 -7.17 0.12
N ALA A 119 5.66 -7.01 -0.39
CA ALA A 119 4.69 -8.11 -0.46
C ALA A 119 5.16 -9.21 -1.43
N ALA A 120 5.77 -8.84 -2.56
CA ALA A 120 6.38 -9.81 -3.48
C ALA A 120 7.51 -10.60 -2.82
N MET A 121 8.34 -9.93 -2.00
CA MET A 121 9.39 -10.59 -1.23
C MET A 121 8.79 -11.60 -0.22
N GLY A 122 7.71 -11.21 0.48
CA GLY A 122 6.98 -12.11 1.39
C GLY A 122 6.39 -13.31 0.66
N TYR A 123 5.74 -13.08 -0.49
CA TYR A 123 5.20 -14.15 -1.33
C TYR A 123 6.29 -15.13 -1.78
N ALA A 124 7.41 -14.62 -2.28
CA ALA A 124 8.53 -15.45 -2.73
C ALA A 124 9.14 -16.29 -1.59
N ARG A 125 9.30 -15.69 -0.41
CA ARG A 125 9.83 -16.36 0.79
C ARG A 125 8.94 -17.51 1.23
N GLU A 126 7.64 -17.32 1.27
CA GLU A 126 6.68 -18.33 1.72
C GLU A 126 6.45 -19.42 0.67
N SER A 127 6.34 -19.05 -0.60
CA SER A 127 6.09 -20.00 -1.70
C SER A 127 7.33 -20.80 -2.12
N GLY A 128 8.53 -20.30 -1.81
CA GLY A 128 9.80 -20.86 -2.31
C GLY A 128 10.09 -20.54 -3.79
N ILE A 129 9.23 -19.77 -4.47
CA ILE A 129 9.46 -19.32 -5.84
C ILE A 129 10.49 -18.18 -5.82
N PRO A 130 11.51 -18.19 -6.71
CA PRO A 130 12.54 -17.16 -6.73
C PRO A 130 11.97 -15.75 -6.91
N TYR A 131 12.46 -14.78 -6.11
CA TYR A 131 12.18 -13.36 -6.31
C TYR A 131 13.08 -12.77 -7.37
N GLY A 132 12.55 -11.92 -8.24
CA GLY A 132 13.32 -11.20 -9.25
C GLY A 132 12.80 -9.78 -9.51
N ILE A 133 13.58 -9.01 -10.25
CA ILE A 133 13.23 -7.64 -10.65
C ILE A 133 12.66 -7.68 -12.07
N GLY A 134 11.35 -7.89 -12.17
CA GLY A 134 10.67 -7.95 -13.47
C GLY A 134 10.24 -6.60 -14.02
N LEU A 135 10.16 -5.57 -13.16
CA LEU A 135 9.76 -4.21 -13.51
C LEU A 135 10.70 -3.18 -12.88
N ILE A 136 11.08 -2.18 -13.64
CA ILE A 136 11.88 -1.04 -13.17
C ILE A 136 11.07 0.25 -13.32
N LYS A 137 11.02 1.05 -12.25
CA LYS A 137 10.42 2.37 -12.26
C LYS A 137 11.40 3.40 -12.82
N ASN A 138 10.95 4.17 -13.81
CA ASN A 138 11.70 5.30 -14.33
C ASN A 138 11.70 6.44 -13.31
N LYS A 139 12.85 6.67 -12.66
CA LYS A 139 13.03 7.69 -11.63
C LYS A 139 13.07 9.13 -12.17
N TYR A 140 13.25 9.31 -13.47
CA TYR A 140 13.29 10.63 -14.12
C TYR A 140 11.90 11.24 -14.32
N ILE A 141 10.84 10.43 -14.16
CA ILE A 141 9.45 10.88 -14.34
C ILE A 141 8.78 10.99 -12.98
N GLY A 142 8.43 12.21 -12.59
CA GLY A 142 7.72 12.51 -11.35
C GLY A 142 6.29 11.95 -11.30
N ARG A 143 5.57 12.18 -10.19
CA ARG A 143 4.16 11.81 -10.04
C ARG A 143 3.31 12.58 -11.07
N THR A 144 2.74 11.88 -12.05
CA THR A 144 1.97 12.45 -13.17
C THR A 144 0.45 12.37 -12.96
N PHE A 145 -0.04 12.28 -11.71
CA PHE A 145 -1.48 12.28 -11.42
C PHE A 145 -2.19 13.61 -11.70
N ILE A 146 -1.47 14.66 -12.08
CA ILE A 146 -1.97 16.04 -12.23
C ILE A 146 -2.12 16.46 -13.70
N ALA A 147 -1.93 15.57 -14.68
CA ALA A 147 -2.12 15.94 -16.08
C ALA A 147 -3.62 15.83 -16.50
N PRO A 148 -4.26 16.88 -17.04
CA PRO A 148 -5.61 16.80 -17.56
C PRO A 148 -5.62 16.01 -18.89
N GLY A 149 -6.55 15.06 -19.02
CA GLY A 149 -6.83 14.29 -20.25
C GLY A 149 -6.60 12.78 -20.11
N GLN A 150 -7.59 12.00 -20.57
CA GLN A 150 -7.53 10.52 -20.47
C GLN A 150 -6.52 9.89 -21.43
N ASP A 151 -6.30 10.45 -22.62
CA ASP A 151 -5.41 9.89 -23.65
C ASP A 151 -3.93 9.96 -23.25
N HIS A 152 -3.53 10.96 -22.46
CA HIS A 152 -2.17 11.06 -21.96
C HIS A 152 -1.84 10.06 -20.83
N ARG A 153 -2.84 9.47 -20.16
CA ARG A 153 -2.60 8.53 -19.05
C ARG A 153 -2.09 7.16 -19.51
N VAL A 154 -2.50 6.71 -20.70
CA VAL A 154 -2.11 5.40 -21.26
C VAL A 154 -0.63 5.37 -21.65
N ASP A 155 -0.12 6.42 -22.28
CA ASP A 155 1.31 6.52 -22.63
C ASP A 155 2.21 6.75 -21.42
N GLN A 156 1.69 7.35 -20.35
CA GLN A 156 2.45 7.65 -19.14
C GLN A 156 2.83 6.41 -18.32
N VAL A 157 2.05 5.31 -18.36
CA VAL A 157 2.46 4.05 -17.68
C VAL A 157 3.64 3.41 -18.39
N LYS A 158 3.68 3.42 -19.73
CA LYS A 158 4.85 2.95 -20.51
C LYS A 158 6.14 3.69 -20.17
N ILE A 159 6.03 4.99 -19.89
CA ILE A 159 7.17 5.83 -19.57
C ILE A 159 7.63 5.62 -18.12
N LYS A 160 6.70 5.24 -17.21
CA LYS A 160 6.97 5.06 -15.78
C LYS A 160 7.55 3.70 -15.41
N LEU A 161 7.12 2.63 -16.08
CA LEU A 161 7.52 1.27 -15.78
C LEU A 161 8.08 0.62 -17.04
N SER A 162 9.22 -0.03 -16.90
CA SER A 162 9.87 -0.79 -17.96
C SER A 162 10.05 -2.25 -17.52
N PRO A 163 9.60 -3.24 -18.30
CA PRO A 163 9.83 -4.64 -17.99
C PRO A 163 11.31 -5.00 -18.19
N VAL A 164 11.82 -5.88 -17.35
CA VAL A 164 13.14 -6.50 -17.51
C VAL A 164 12.94 -7.80 -18.29
N GLU A 165 13.05 -7.69 -19.60
CA GLU A 165 12.73 -8.78 -20.53
C GLU A 165 13.48 -10.09 -20.22
N SER A 166 14.76 -10.03 -19.87
CA SER A 166 15.58 -11.20 -19.50
C SER A 166 15.05 -11.93 -18.26
N GLU A 167 14.32 -11.24 -17.39
CA GLU A 167 13.72 -11.83 -16.20
C GLU A 167 12.36 -12.47 -16.44
N VAL A 168 11.58 -11.98 -17.41
CA VAL A 168 10.19 -12.40 -17.59
C VAL A 168 9.93 -13.23 -18.83
N ARG A 169 10.77 -13.13 -19.85
CA ARG A 169 10.58 -13.82 -21.14
C ARG A 169 10.50 -15.34 -20.98
N GLY A 170 9.40 -15.91 -21.46
CA GLY A 170 9.13 -17.35 -21.45
C GLY A 170 8.78 -17.91 -20.07
N LYS A 171 8.71 -17.08 -19.03
CA LYS A 171 8.41 -17.51 -17.65
C LYS A 171 6.93 -17.34 -17.29
N ARG A 172 6.48 -18.17 -16.33
CA ARG A 172 5.25 -17.98 -15.58
C ARG A 172 5.56 -17.05 -14.40
N VAL A 173 4.90 -15.91 -14.37
CA VAL A 173 5.23 -14.80 -13.46
C VAL A 173 4.15 -14.64 -12.42
N VAL A 174 4.49 -14.63 -11.13
CA VAL A 174 3.65 -14.07 -10.08
C VAL A 174 3.99 -12.58 -9.97
N MET A 175 3.01 -11.72 -10.27
CA MET A 175 3.11 -10.27 -10.14
C MET A 175 2.34 -9.81 -8.91
N VAL A 176 3.03 -9.20 -7.94
CA VAL A 176 2.39 -8.69 -6.71
C VAL A 176 2.28 -7.17 -6.78
N ASP A 177 1.07 -6.66 -6.48
CA ASP A 177 0.78 -5.22 -6.40
C ASP A 177 -0.02 -4.92 -5.12
N ASP A 178 -0.15 -3.65 -4.76
CA ASP A 178 -0.88 -3.23 -3.55
C ASP A 178 -2.39 -3.32 -3.71
N SER A 179 -2.94 -2.83 -4.81
CA SER A 179 -4.39 -2.65 -4.98
C SER A 179 -4.85 -2.57 -6.44
N ILE A 180 -6.11 -2.89 -6.68
CA ILE A 180 -6.80 -2.60 -7.94
C ILE A 180 -8.03 -1.73 -7.64
N VAL A 181 -8.06 -0.51 -8.18
CA VAL A 181 -9.20 0.41 -8.08
C VAL A 181 -10.05 0.35 -9.34
N ARG A 182 -9.48 0.77 -10.48
CA ARG A 182 -10.18 0.83 -11.79
C ARG A 182 -9.74 -0.25 -12.78
N GLY A 183 -8.66 -0.97 -12.51
CA GLY A 183 -8.09 -2.01 -13.37
C GLY A 183 -7.25 -1.51 -14.56
N THR A 184 -7.37 -0.24 -14.96
CA THR A 184 -6.68 0.31 -16.14
C THR A 184 -5.15 0.28 -16.02
N THR A 185 -4.61 0.63 -14.85
CA THR A 185 -3.16 0.59 -14.59
C THR A 185 -2.66 -0.85 -14.59
N SER A 186 -3.36 -1.74 -13.91
CA SER A 186 -3.01 -3.17 -13.82
C SER A 186 -3.02 -3.82 -15.21
N GLY A 187 -4.07 -3.61 -16.01
CA GLY A 187 -4.15 -4.13 -17.38
C GLY A 187 -3.00 -3.62 -18.26
N ARG A 188 -2.57 -2.38 -18.07
CA ARG A 188 -1.42 -1.83 -18.80
C ARG A 188 -0.10 -2.47 -18.40
N ILE A 189 0.13 -2.71 -17.11
CA ILE A 189 1.32 -3.41 -16.62
C ILE A 189 1.36 -4.84 -17.15
N VAL A 190 0.23 -5.53 -17.11
CA VAL A 190 0.07 -6.89 -17.68
C VAL A 190 0.45 -6.91 -19.17
N GLN A 191 -0.06 -5.94 -19.94
CA GLN A 191 0.28 -5.83 -21.36
C GLN A 191 1.79 -5.63 -21.58
N LEU A 192 2.45 -4.78 -20.78
CA LEU A 192 3.91 -4.60 -20.87
C LEU A 192 4.68 -5.91 -20.62
N LEU A 193 4.25 -6.71 -19.64
CA LEU A 193 4.88 -8.02 -19.35
C LEU A 193 4.62 -9.03 -20.46
N ARG A 194 3.40 -9.05 -21.06
CA ARG A 194 3.10 -9.89 -22.23
C ARG A 194 3.93 -9.49 -23.43
N GLU A 195 4.07 -8.18 -23.72
CA GLU A 195 4.92 -7.65 -24.79
C GLU A 195 6.41 -8.04 -24.57
N ALA A 196 6.87 -8.11 -23.30
CA ALA A 196 8.20 -8.59 -22.93
C ALA A 196 8.35 -10.13 -23.00
N GLY A 197 7.28 -10.86 -23.33
CA GLY A 197 7.30 -12.30 -23.56
C GLY A 197 7.01 -13.16 -22.34
N ALA A 198 6.38 -12.65 -21.29
CA ALA A 198 5.87 -13.46 -20.18
C ALA A 198 4.86 -14.50 -20.71
N LYS A 199 5.03 -15.78 -20.28
CA LYS A 199 4.18 -16.90 -20.71
C LYS A 199 2.85 -16.89 -19.99
N GLU A 200 2.90 -16.77 -18.67
CA GLU A 200 1.74 -16.68 -17.79
C GLU A 200 1.96 -15.53 -16.79
N ILE A 201 0.86 -14.88 -16.37
CA ILE A 201 0.90 -13.79 -15.38
C ILE A 201 -0.18 -14.05 -14.35
N HIS A 202 0.25 -14.32 -13.12
CA HIS A 202 -0.61 -14.54 -11.97
C HIS A 202 -0.54 -13.33 -11.05
N MET A 203 -1.61 -12.53 -10.96
CA MET A 203 -1.61 -11.31 -10.16
C MET A 203 -2.06 -11.59 -8.74
N ARG A 204 -1.35 -11.01 -7.77
CA ARG A 204 -1.66 -11.08 -6.33
C ARG A 204 -1.69 -9.68 -5.77
N ILE A 205 -2.78 -9.36 -5.08
CA ILE A 205 -3.05 -8.02 -4.55
C ILE A 205 -2.99 -8.06 -3.03
N SER A 206 -2.12 -7.24 -2.44
CA SER A 206 -1.89 -7.20 -1.00
C SER A 206 -2.95 -6.42 -0.21
N ALA A 207 -4.06 -6.06 -0.86
CA ALA A 207 -5.27 -5.53 -0.25
C ALA A 207 -6.48 -6.40 -0.60
N PRO A 208 -7.59 -6.33 0.17
CA PRO A 208 -8.90 -6.79 -0.28
C PRO A 208 -9.43 -5.95 -1.45
N PRO A 209 -10.49 -6.40 -2.17
CA PRO A 209 -11.13 -5.59 -3.20
C PRO A 209 -11.76 -4.32 -2.62
N PHE A 210 -11.59 -3.18 -3.31
CA PHE A 210 -12.30 -1.95 -2.96
C PHE A 210 -13.77 -2.05 -3.34
N LEU A 211 -14.66 -1.96 -2.36
CA LEU A 211 -16.12 -2.06 -2.54
C LEU A 211 -16.87 -0.77 -2.13
N HIS A 212 -16.20 0.13 -1.42
CA HIS A 212 -16.81 1.33 -0.86
C HIS A 212 -15.91 2.55 -1.04
N PRO A 213 -16.48 3.77 -1.22
CA PRO A 213 -15.70 5.02 -1.25
C PRO A 213 -15.04 5.27 0.11
N CYS A 214 -14.02 6.11 0.14
CA CYS A 214 -13.38 6.55 1.36
C CYS A 214 -13.81 7.98 1.71
N TYR A 215 -14.18 8.20 2.99
CA TYR A 215 -14.54 9.52 3.50
C TYR A 215 -13.45 10.14 4.40
N TYR A 216 -12.31 9.46 4.55
CA TYR A 216 -11.25 9.80 5.51
C TYR A 216 -9.90 10.15 4.88
N GLY A 217 -9.87 10.42 3.57
CA GLY A 217 -8.70 10.98 2.91
C GLY A 217 -8.05 10.14 1.79
N THR A 218 -8.52 8.92 1.54
CA THR A 218 -8.12 8.18 0.33
C THR A 218 -8.93 8.69 -0.87
N ASP A 219 -8.27 8.92 -2.01
CA ASP A 219 -8.91 9.40 -3.26
C ASP A 219 -9.71 8.27 -3.94
N ILE A 220 -10.76 7.84 -3.27
CA ILE A 220 -11.76 6.86 -3.74
C ILE A 220 -13.12 7.53 -3.53
N ASP A 221 -13.58 8.23 -4.56
CA ASP A 221 -14.70 9.16 -4.49
C ASP A 221 -16.08 8.50 -4.72
N SER A 222 -16.14 7.42 -5.52
CA SER A 222 -17.39 6.86 -5.99
C SER A 222 -17.27 5.36 -6.27
N ARG A 223 -18.35 4.62 -5.96
CA ARG A 223 -18.47 3.19 -6.28
C ARG A 223 -18.46 2.91 -7.78
N GLU A 224 -18.88 3.87 -8.60
CA GLU A 224 -18.92 3.74 -10.06
C GLU A 224 -17.53 3.49 -10.67
N HIS A 225 -16.49 3.98 -10.01
CA HIS A 225 -15.12 3.82 -10.45
C HIS A 225 -14.42 2.56 -9.89
N LEU A 226 -15.07 1.83 -8.99
CA LEU A 226 -14.51 0.64 -8.35
C LEU A 226 -14.83 -0.60 -9.17
N ILE A 227 -13.84 -1.18 -9.83
CA ILE A 227 -14.05 -2.34 -10.71
C ILE A 227 -14.67 -3.52 -9.96
N ALA A 228 -14.29 -3.75 -8.69
CA ALA A 228 -14.80 -4.83 -7.87
C ALA A 228 -16.26 -4.64 -7.40
N CYS A 229 -16.86 -3.45 -7.60
CA CYS A 229 -18.29 -3.23 -7.39
C CYS A 229 -19.18 -3.77 -8.54
N HIS A 230 -18.59 -4.01 -9.70
CA HIS A 230 -19.30 -4.32 -10.94
C HIS A 230 -18.91 -5.68 -11.53
N HIS A 231 -17.79 -6.24 -11.11
CA HIS A 231 -17.21 -7.47 -11.67
C HIS A 231 -16.75 -8.42 -10.59
N THR A 232 -16.87 -9.72 -10.84
CA THR A 232 -16.28 -10.78 -10.02
C THR A 232 -14.76 -10.79 -10.18
N VAL A 233 -14.06 -11.53 -9.30
CA VAL A 233 -12.60 -11.66 -9.37
C VAL A 233 -12.17 -12.27 -10.71
N GLU A 234 -12.93 -13.25 -11.21
CA GLU A 234 -12.69 -13.92 -12.49
C GLU A 234 -12.86 -12.95 -13.66
N GLU A 235 -13.94 -12.15 -13.67
CA GLU A 235 -14.17 -11.13 -14.69
C GLU A 235 -13.08 -10.04 -14.65
N ILE A 236 -12.64 -9.63 -13.46
CA ILE A 236 -11.52 -8.68 -13.33
C ILE A 236 -10.25 -9.28 -13.91
N ALA A 237 -9.97 -10.56 -13.64
CA ALA A 237 -8.80 -11.24 -14.20
C ALA A 237 -8.83 -11.22 -15.74
N GLU A 238 -9.99 -11.48 -16.35
CA GLU A 238 -10.19 -11.40 -17.81
C GLU A 238 -9.99 -9.97 -18.34
N ILE A 239 -10.59 -8.96 -17.67
CA ILE A 239 -10.50 -7.55 -18.07
C ILE A 239 -9.06 -7.06 -18.06
N ILE A 240 -8.27 -7.41 -17.03
CA ILE A 240 -6.87 -6.98 -16.93
C ILE A 240 -5.90 -7.90 -17.69
N GLY A 241 -6.36 -9.07 -18.17
CA GLY A 241 -5.61 -9.98 -19.03
C GLY A 241 -4.61 -10.90 -18.30
N VAL A 242 -4.90 -11.26 -17.03
CA VAL A 242 -4.08 -12.19 -16.24
C VAL A 242 -4.64 -13.61 -16.25
N ASP A 243 -3.77 -14.60 -16.06
CA ASP A 243 -4.17 -16.03 -16.01
C ASP A 243 -4.81 -16.40 -14.66
N SER A 244 -4.50 -15.67 -13.58
CA SER A 244 -5.21 -15.76 -12.31
C SER A 244 -5.05 -14.48 -11.48
N LEU A 245 -6.07 -14.19 -10.66
CA LEU A 245 -6.09 -13.06 -9.74
C LEU A 245 -6.42 -13.55 -8.33
N GLY A 246 -5.70 -13.03 -7.32
CA GLY A 246 -5.98 -13.29 -5.91
C GLY A 246 -5.78 -12.04 -5.08
N TYR A 247 -6.73 -11.76 -4.19
CA TYR A 247 -6.71 -10.66 -3.24
C TYR A 247 -6.38 -11.13 -1.83
N LEU A 248 -5.77 -10.27 -1.03
CA LEU A 248 -5.63 -10.51 0.40
C LEU A 248 -7.03 -10.68 1.03
N PRO A 249 -7.31 -11.78 1.77
CA PRO A 249 -8.61 -11.93 2.39
C PRO A 249 -8.84 -10.86 3.48
N LEU A 250 -10.04 -10.30 3.55
CA LEU A 250 -10.43 -9.25 4.51
C LEU A 250 -10.10 -9.65 5.96
N GLY A 251 -10.37 -10.91 6.34
CA GLY A 251 -10.12 -11.43 7.68
C GLY A 251 -8.64 -11.47 8.10
N ASN A 252 -7.70 -11.33 7.15
CA ASN A 252 -6.27 -11.30 7.44
C ASN A 252 -5.69 -9.89 7.59
N LEU A 253 -6.48 -8.84 7.47
CA LEU A 253 -5.98 -7.46 7.66
C LEU A 253 -5.40 -7.25 9.06
N ARG A 254 -5.98 -7.84 10.10
CA ARG A 254 -5.46 -7.80 11.47
C ARG A 254 -4.04 -8.36 11.59
N ASP A 255 -3.69 -9.33 10.76
CA ASP A 255 -2.37 -9.96 10.80
C ASP A 255 -1.27 -9.00 10.31
N LEU A 256 -1.62 -7.94 9.56
CA LEU A 256 -0.68 -6.93 9.08
C LEU A 256 -0.17 -6.05 10.22
N CYS A 257 -1.05 -5.62 11.11
CA CYS A 257 -0.74 -4.69 12.19
C CYS A 257 -0.81 -5.30 13.61
N GLY A 258 -1.21 -6.58 13.73
CA GLY A 258 -1.33 -7.27 15.01
C GLY A 258 -2.46 -6.76 15.90
N SER A 259 -3.43 -6.04 15.36
CA SER A 259 -4.54 -5.41 16.07
C SER A 259 -5.79 -5.43 15.21
N GLU A 260 -6.97 -5.31 15.84
CA GLU A 260 -8.26 -5.06 15.19
C GLU A 260 -8.66 -3.57 15.22
N GLU A 261 -7.79 -2.71 15.74
CA GLU A 261 -8.02 -1.26 15.90
C GLU A 261 -7.67 -0.49 14.60
N TYR A 262 -8.22 -0.91 13.46
CA TYR A 262 -8.01 -0.26 12.16
C TYR A 262 -9.33 0.05 11.46
N CYS A 263 -9.29 0.99 10.52
CA CYS A 263 -10.35 1.28 9.57
C CYS A 263 -10.11 0.50 8.28
N SER A 264 -11.09 -0.29 7.87
CA SER A 264 -11.14 -1.05 6.61
C SER A 264 -12.36 -0.71 5.76
N ALA A 265 -13.03 0.42 6.06
CA ALA A 265 -14.33 0.80 5.50
C ALA A 265 -14.38 0.82 3.96
N CYS A 266 -13.25 1.10 3.29
CA CYS A 266 -13.15 1.02 1.83
C CYS A 266 -13.29 -0.42 1.28
N PHE A 267 -13.12 -1.44 2.12
CA PHE A 267 -13.26 -2.85 1.77
C PHE A 267 -14.58 -3.46 2.25
N ASP A 268 -15.03 -3.14 3.47
CA ASP A 268 -16.17 -3.77 4.15
C ASP A 268 -17.39 -2.86 4.35
N GLY A 269 -17.24 -1.54 4.22
CA GLY A 269 -18.30 -0.56 4.42
C GLY A 269 -18.60 -0.24 5.90
N ASP A 270 -17.78 -0.73 6.84
CA ASP A 270 -17.91 -0.43 8.27
C ASP A 270 -17.19 0.88 8.61
N TYR A 271 -17.91 1.99 8.49
CA TYR A 271 -17.37 3.33 8.75
C TYR A 271 -17.41 3.65 10.26
N PRO A 272 -16.27 4.08 10.84
CA PRO A 272 -16.18 4.36 12.29
C PRO A 272 -16.96 5.58 12.78
N THR A 273 -17.45 6.45 11.85
CA THR A 273 -18.18 7.69 12.16
C THR A 273 -19.54 7.74 11.51
#